data_22cd536528b9306de310fba09b3dbc09
#
_entry.id   22cd536528b9306de310fba09b3dbc09
#
_cell.length_a   1.000
_cell.length_b   1.000
_cell.length_c   1.000
_cell.angle_alpha   90.00
_cell.angle_beta   90.00
_cell.angle_gamma   90.00
#
_symmetry.space_group_name_H-M   'P 1'
#
loop_
_entity.id
_entity.type
_entity.pdbx_description
1 polymer ?
#
loop_
_entity_poly.entity_id
_entity_poly.type
_entity_poly.pdbx_seq_one_letter_code
_entity_poly.pdbx_strand_id
1 'polypeptide(L)'
;TQNKRTDLAVELQEGAAREIPGVRRWEQALAAGWQCTWIRVKTPEAARALGKPCGTYCTLQGEDLATQSRAQLHRFAEEAAPVFWEWEALRRAERVLVVGLGNRAITPDAFGPRVCEGLFVTRHLRAELPFLRQEGYREVSAMVPGVMGVTGMQTREMVRGVVEQTRPDLV
;
A
#
# COMPACT_ATOMS: atom_id res chain seq x y z
N THR A 1 1.52 3.15 31.49
CA THR A 1 1.08 3.44 30.11
C THR A 1 2.10 2.84 29.17
N GLN A 2 1.83 1.62 28.67
CA GLN A 2 2.67 0.98 27.66
C GLN A 2 2.60 1.82 26.38
N ASN A 3 3.73 2.37 25.98
CA ASN A 3 3.91 3.03 24.70
C ASN A 3 3.85 1.93 23.62
N LYS A 4 2.65 1.59 23.14
CA LYS A 4 2.48 0.67 22.02
C LYS A 4 3.18 1.30 20.82
N ARG A 5 4.30 0.77 20.41
CA ARG A 5 4.90 1.09 19.10
C ARG A 5 4.01 0.45 18.03
N THR A 6 3.17 1.25 17.41
CA THR A 6 2.33 0.83 16.29
C THR A 6 2.60 1.72 15.09
N ASP A 7 2.59 1.11 13.92
CA ASP A 7 2.69 1.83 12.65
C ASP A 7 1.31 2.20 12.11
N LEU A 8 0.23 1.75 12.75
CA LEU A 8 -1.12 2.02 12.30
C LEU A 8 -1.63 3.36 12.86
N ALA A 9 -2.06 4.26 11.96
CA ALA A 9 -2.63 5.56 12.33
C ALA A 9 -3.92 5.42 13.15
N VAL A 10 -4.69 4.35 12.91
CA VAL A 10 -5.92 4.00 13.64
C VAL A 10 -5.64 3.74 15.11
N GLU A 11 -4.66 2.92 15.44
CA GLU A 11 -4.30 2.59 16.82
C GLU A 11 -3.72 3.79 17.57
N LEU A 12 -2.96 4.66 16.86
CA LEU A 12 -2.44 5.89 17.45
C LEU A 12 -3.55 6.86 17.79
N GLN A 13 -4.58 6.97 16.94
CA GLN A 13 -5.73 7.83 17.20
C GLN A 13 -6.61 7.28 18.32
N GLU A 14 -6.83 5.97 18.40
CA GLU A 14 -7.58 5.32 19.48
C GLU A 14 -6.87 5.43 20.83
N GLY A 15 -5.54 5.47 20.82
CA GLY A 15 -4.74 5.72 22.01
C GLY A 15 -4.71 7.19 22.47
N ALA A 16 -5.21 8.12 21.65
CA ALA A 16 -5.27 9.52 22.00
C ALA A 16 -6.46 9.79 22.95
N ALA A 17 -6.19 10.44 24.09
CA ALA A 17 -7.21 10.73 25.10
C ALA A 17 -8.26 11.77 24.64
N ARG A 18 -8.07 12.42 23.51
CA ARG A 18 -8.95 13.47 22.94
C ARG A 18 -8.85 13.47 21.42
N GLU A 19 -9.91 13.97 20.76
CA GLU A 19 -9.85 14.29 19.32
C GLU A 19 -8.71 15.25 19.02
N ILE A 20 -7.91 14.92 18.02
CA ILE A 20 -6.78 15.74 17.58
C ILE A 20 -7.28 16.71 16.51
N PRO A 21 -7.28 18.04 16.76
CA PRO A 21 -7.65 19.02 15.73
C PRO A 21 -6.79 18.85 14.47
N GLY A 22 -7.45 18.84 13.30
CA GLY A 22 -6.76 18.59 12.02
C GLY A 22 -6.62 17.12 11.62
N VAL A 23 -7.09 16.18 12.44
CA VAL A 23 -7.27 14.78 12.08
C VAL A 23 -8.75 14.52 11.80
N ARG A 24 -9.05 13.89 10.66
CA ARG A 24 -10.41 13.42 10.32
C ARG A 24 -10.39 11.90 10.20
N ARG A 25 -11.34 11.25 10.86
CA ARG A 25 -11.58 9.81 10.77
C ARG A 25 -12.96 9.55 10.14
N TRP A 26 -13.05 8.54 9.30
CA TRP A 26 -14.33 7.96 8.84
C TRP A 26 -14.14 6.49 8.57
N GLU A 27 -15.25 5.77 8.54
CA GLU A 27 -15.28 4.32 8.40
C GLU A 27 -16.22 3.94 7.27
N GLN A 28 -15.89 2.85 6.60
CA GLN A 28 -16.68 2.25 5.53
C GLN A 28 -16.73 0.75 5.77
N ALA A 29 -17.93 0.20 5.91
CA ALA A 29 -18.13 -1.24 5.92
C ALA A 29 -17.95 -1.79 4.51
N LEU A 30 -17.25 -2.91 4.42
CA LEU A 30 -17.10 -3.72 3.22
C LEU A 30 -17.81 -5.05 3.44
N ALA A 31 -17.97 -5.87 2.37
CA ALA A 31 -18.60 -7.19 2.52
C ALA A 31 -17.80 -8.12 3.43
N ALA A 32 -18.47 -9.22 3.80
CA ALA A 32 -17.91 -10.29 4.62
C ALA A 32 -17.30 -9.84 5.95
N GLY A 33 -17.88 -8.77 6.58
CA GLY A 33 -17.42 -8.29 7.89
C GLY A 33 -16.12 -7.48 7.88
N TRP A 34 -15.62 -7.11 6.70
CA TRP A 34 -14.46 -6.23 6.58
C TRP A 34 -14.86 -4.77 6.79
N GLN A 35 -13.93 -4.01 7.36
CA GLN A 35 -14.08 -2.58 7.61
C GLN A 35 -12.86 -1.83 7.10
N CYS A 36 -13.11 -0.72 6.43
CA CYS A 36 -12.06 0.21 6.02
C CYS A 36 -12.14 1.45 6.92
N THR A 37 -11.08 1.74 7.66
CA THR A 37 -10.95 2.94 8.46
C THR A 37 -9.98 3.89 7.79
N TRP A 38 -10.45 5.10 7.53
CA TRP A 38 -9.68 6.18 6.95
C TRP A 38 -9.30 7.21 8.00
N ILE A 39 -8.05 7.67 7.94
CA ILE A 39 -7.56 8.80 8.75
C ILE A 39 -6.86 9.77 7.82
N ARG A 40 -7.29 11.03 7.88
CA ARG A 40 -6.63 12.13 7.16
C ARG A 40 -6.01 13.11 8.14
N VAL A 41 -4.70 13.25 8.07
CA VAL A 41 -3.90 14.22 8.84
C VAL A 41 -3.67 15.44 7.95
N LYS A 42 -4.24 16.58 8.34
CA LYS A 42 -4.32 17.77 7.47
C LYS A 42 -3.25 18.82 7.79
N THR A 43 -2.82 18.90 9.05
CA THR A 43 -1.93 19.98 9.50
C THR A 43 -0.65 19.47 10.13
N PRO A 44 0.46 20.24 10.10
CA PRO A 44 1.71 19.87 10.76
C PRO A 44 1.56 19.67 12.27
N GLU A 45 0.65 20.42 12.93
CA GLU A 45 0.35 20.28 14.35
C GLU A 45 -0.30 18.93 14.63
N ALA A 46 -1.29 18.55 13.82
CA ALA A 46 -1.94 17.24 13.88
C ALA A 46 -0.94 16.12 13.61
N ALA A 47 -0.04 16.32 12.65
CA ALA A 47 1.02 15.37 12.33
C ALA A 47 1.95 15.11 13.53
N ARG A 48 2.37 16.19 14.21
CA ARG A 48 3.18 16.08 15.43
C ARG A 48 2.42 15.41 16.58
N ALA A 49 1.16 15.77 16.77
CA ALA A 49 0.32 15.21 17.84
C ALA A 49 0.02 13.72 17.64
N LEU A 50 -0.23 13.29 16.39
CA LEU A 50 -0.50 11.89 16.05
C LEU A 50 0.80 11.06 15.88
N GLY A 51 1.95 11.70 15.66
CA GLY A 51 3.19 11.01 15.32
C GLY A 51 3.22 10.44 13.90
N LYS A 52 2.40 10.98 12.99
CA LYS A 52 2.30 10.56 11.57
C LYS A 52 2.38 11.78 10.65
N PRO A 53 3.09 11.70 9.51
CA PRO A 53 3.11 12.77 8.52
C PRO A 53 1.71 13.18 8.05
N CYS A 54 1.59 14.40 7.52
CA CYS A 54 0.38 14.82 6.81
C CYS A 54 0.12 13.85 5.64
N GLY A 55 -1.12 13.41 5.50
CA GLY A 55 -1.49 12.43 4.49
C GLY A 55 -2.81 11.73 4.79
N THR A 56 -3.15 10.79 3.95
CA THR A 56 -4.33 9.93 4.09
C THR A 56 -3.86 8.49 4.35
N TYR A 57 -4.40 7.91 5.40
CA TYR A 57 -4.12 6.54 5.83
C TYR A 57 -5.41 5.74 5.72
N CYS A 58 -5.30 4.54 5.18
CA CYS A 58 -6.40 3.58 5.10
C CYS A 58 -5.97 2.29 5.80
N THR A 59 -6.81 1.82 6.70
CA THR A 59 -6.61 0.54 7.39
C THR A 59 -7.78 -0.38 7.08
N LEU A 60 -7.49 -1.53 6.49
CA LEU A 60 -8.45 -2.59 6.24
C LEU A 60 -8.37 -3.61 7.38
N GLN A 61 -9.48 -3.80 8.08
CA GLN A 61 -9.62 -4.74 9.20
C GLN A 61 -10.75 -5.71 8.93
N GLY A 62 -10.59 -6.95 9.32
CA GLY A 62 -11.59 -8.00 9.16
C GLY A 62 -11.17 -9.29 9.82
N GLU A 63 -11.89 -10.36 9.51
CA GLU A 63 -11.56 -11.69 9.99
C GLU A 63 -10.21 -12.18 9.43
N ASP A 64 -9.61 -13.16 10.11
CA ASP A 64 -8.33 -13.74 9.72
C ASP A 64 -8.38 -14.25 8.26
N LEU A 65 -7.57 -13.65 7.40
CA LEU A 65 -7.45 -14.03 5.98
C LEU A 65 -7.06 -15.50 5.79
N ALA A 66 -6.34 -16.08 6.75
CA ALA A 66 -5.92 -17.48 6.67
C ALA A 66 -7.07 -18.47 6.80
N THR A 67 -8.18 -18.05 7.41
CA THR A 67 -9.38 -18.89 7.61
C THR A 67 -10.41 -18.72 6.49
N GLN A 68 -10.24 -17.73 5.62
CA GLN A 68 -11.20 -17.43 4.56
C GLN A 68 -11.08 -18.39 3.38
N SER A 69 -12.22 -18.74 2.82
CA SER A 69 -12.28 -19.49 1.57
C SER A 69 -11.80 -18.65 0.39
N ARG A 70 -11.38 -19.29 -0.69
CA ARG A 70 -10.97 -18.58 -1.93
C ARG A 70 -12.05 -17.66 -2.47
N ALA A 71 -13.32 -18.06 -2.36
CA ALA A 71 -14.44 -17.23 -2.82
C ALA A 71 -14.63 -15.96 -1.95
N GLN A 72 -14.41 -16.08 -0.63
CA GLN A 72 -14.45 -14.93 0.27
C GLN A 72 -13.30 -13.97 0.01
N LEU A 73 -12.09 -14.49 -0.20
CA LEU A 73 -10.92 -13.68 -0.58
C LEU A 73 -11.13 -12.94 -1.91
N HIS A 74 -11.77 -13.59 -2.88
CA HIS A 74 -12.06 -12.95 -4.17
C HIS A 74 -13.06 -11.80 -3.99
N ARG A 75 -14.15 -12.02 -3.26
CA ARG A 75 -15.11 -10.96 -2.94
C ARG A 75 -14.46 -9.80 -2.18
N PHE A 76 -13.62 -10.11 -1.19
CA PHE A 76 -12.86 -9.08 -0.49
C PHE A 76 -12.00 -8.25 -1.45
N ALA A 77 -11.28 -8.91 -2.37
CA ALA A 77 -10.45 -8.21 -3.35
C ALA A 77 -11.26 -7.30 -4.27
N GLU A 78 -12.44 -7.76 -4.74
CA GLU A 78 -13.36 -6.96 -5.56
C GLU A 78 -13.87 -5.71 -4.84
N GLU A 79 -14.16 -5.82 -3.55
CA GLU A 79 -14.64 -4.68 -2.75
C GLU A 79 -13.53 -3.77 -2.23
N ALA A 80 -12.35 -4.34 -1.95
CA ALA A 80 -11.20 -3.55 -1.52
C ALA A 80 -10.57 -2.76 -2.68
N ALA A 81 -10.63 -3.27 -3.91
CA ALA A 81 -10.02 -2.62 -5.06
C ALA A 81 -10.52 -1.16 -5.28
N PRO A 82 -11.83 -0.85 -5.21
CA PRO A 82 -12.32 0.52 -5.31
C PRO A 82 -11.78 1.46 -4.22
N VAL A 83 -11.49 0.95 -3.03
CA VAL A 83 -10.93 1.72 -1.92
C VAL A 83 -9.58 2.33 -2.31
N PHE A 84 -8.75 1.62 -3.08
CA PHE A 84 -7.47 2.14 -3.56
C PHE A 84 -7.64 3.28 -4.57
N TRP A 85 -8.74 3.32 -5.32
CA TRP A 85 -9.03 4.40 -6.25
C TRP A 85 -9.43 5.71 -5.58
N GLU A 86 -9.69 5.69 -4.27
CA GLU A 86 -9.88 6.91 -3.47
C GLU A 86 -8.57 7.74 -3.37
N TRP A 87 -7.40 7.13 -3.55
CA TRP A 87 -6.14 7.85 -3.58
C TRP A 87 -5.92 8.56 -4.91
N GLU A 88 -5.91 9.88 -4.86
CA GLU A 88 -5.68 10.72 -6.03
C GLU A 88 -4.33 10.44 -6.70
N ALA A 89 -3.28 10.18 -5.92
CA ALA A 89 -1.97 9.82 -6.42
C ALA A 89 -2.02 8.55 -7.29
N LEU A 90 -2.75 7.52 -6.82
CA LEU A 90 -2.92 6.29 -7.59
C LEU A 90 -3.73 6.54 -8.87
N ARG A 91 -4.78 7.38 -8.80
CA ARG A 91 -5.59 7.68 -9.99
C ARG A 91 -4.83 8.44 -11.08
N ARG A 92 -3.92 9.34 -10.67
CA ARG A 92 -3.17 10.21 -11.59
C ARG A 92 -1.89 9.60 -12.15
N ALA A 93 -1.35 8.59 -11.46
CA ALA A 93 -0.09 7.99 -11.86
C ALA A 93 -0.20 7.26 -13.21
N GLU A 94 0.65 7.62 -14.15
CA GLU A 94 0.79 6.93 -15.44
C GLU A 94 1.87 5.83 -15.36
N ARG A 95 2.93 6.10 -14.60
CA ARG A 95 4.06 5.19 -14.39
C ARG A 95 4.09 4.79 -12.93
N VAL A 96 3.91 3.50 -12.67
CA VAL A 96 3.84 2.94 -11.32
C VAL A 96 4.98 1.95 -11.13
N LEU A 97 5.70 2.08 -10.03
CA LEU A 97 6.65 1.10 -9.55
C LEU A 97 6.12 0.45 -8.27
N VAL A 98 5.87 -0.85 -8.31
CA VAL A 98 5.49 -1.61 -7.12
C VAL A 98 6.74 -2.28 -6.54
N VAL A 99 7.01 -2.02 -5.27
CA VAL A 99 8.14 -2.60 -4.55
C VAL A 99 7.65 -3.59 -3.51
N GLY A 100 7.88 -4.86 -3.75
CA GLY A 100 7.54 -5.95 -2.82
C GLY A 100 8.63 -6.15 -1.79
N LEU A 101 8.46 -5.58 -0.60
CA LEU A 101 9.40 -5.77 0.51
C LEU A 101 9.16 -7.10 1.20
N GLY A 102 10.25 -7.75 1.59
CA GLY A 102 10.22 -8.99 2.36
C GLY A 102 11.14 -10.07 1.79
N ASN A 103 11.03 -11.25 2.41
CA ASN A 103 11.79 -12.44 2.04
C ASN A 103 10.85 -13.56 1.60
N ARG A 104 10.91 -13.93 0.32
CA ARG A 104 10.08 -15.00 -0.25
C ARG A 104 10.26 -16.34 0.44
N ALA A 105 11.45 -16.64 0.94
CA ALA A 105 11.76 -17.91 1.60
C ALA A 105 11.17 -18.01 3.02
N ILE A 106 10.68 -16.92 3.58
CA ILE A 106 10.12 -16.87 4.94
C ILE A 106 8.63 -16.56 4.83
N THR A 107 7.77 -17.51 5.14
CA THR A 107 6.31 -17.39 4.95
C THR A 107 5.70 -16.11 5.54
N PRO A 108 5.98 -15.71 6.80
CA PRO A 108 5.43 -14.47 7.36
C PRO A 108 5.91 -13.20 6.65
N ASP A 109 7.02 -13.26 5.92
CA ASP A 109 7.66 -12.12 5.27
C ASP A 109 7.52 -12.18 3.73
N ALA A 110 6.76 -13.13 3.20
CA ALA A 110 6.63 -13.36 1.75
C ALA A 110 5.54 -12.53 1.07
N PHE A 111 4.77 -11.74 1.81
CA PHE A 111 3.61 -11.01 1.27
C PHE A 111 3.99 -10.09 0.11
N GLY A 112 4.94 -9.18 0.30
CA GLY A 112 5.36 -8.23 -0.73
C GLY A 112 5.88 -8.93 -2.01
N PRO A 113 6.80 -9.90 -1.92
CA PRO A 113 7.22 -10.70 -3.06
C PRO A 113 6.06 -11.36 -3.82
N ARG A 114 5.11 -11.97 -3.11
CA ARG A 114 3.95 -12.63 -3.72
C ARG A 114 3.00 -11.66 -4.43
N VAL A 115 2.81 -10.47 -3.89
CA VAL A 115 2.04 -9.42 -4.57
C VAL A 115 2.70 -9.05 -5.90
N CYS A 116 4.02 -8.84 -5.92
CA CYS A 116 4.74 -8.53 -7.16
C CYS A 116 4.64 -9.64 -8.21
N GLU A 117 4.63 -10.90 -7.81
CA GLU A 117 4.46 -12.05 -8.71
C GLU A 117 3.09 -12.11 -9.37
N GLY A 118 2.06 -11.64 -8.67
CA GLY A 118 0.69 -11.61 -9.18
C GLY A 118 0.36 -10.38 -10.04
N LEU A 119 1.27 -9.41 -10.15
CA LEU A 119 1.01 -8.18 -10.90
C LEU A 119 1.16 -8.37 -12.41
N PHE A 120 0.23 -7.77 -13.15
CA PHE A 120 0.39 -7.61 -14.58
C PHE A 120 1.31 -6.42 -14.88
N VAL A 121 2.61 -6.70 -15.11
CA VAL A 121 3.61 -5.70 -15.43
C VAL A 121 3.55 -5.35 -16.91
N THR A 122 3.46 -4.07 -17.24
CA THR A 122 3.16 -3.56 -18.58
C THR A 122 4.24 -2.66 -19.15
N ARG A 123 5.22 -2.22 -18.34
CA ARG A 123 6.22 -1.23 -18.78
C ARG A 123 6.94 -1.66 -20.05
N HIS A 124 7.44 -2.90 -20.12
CA HIS A 124 8.12 -3.42 -21.31
C HIS A 124 7.16 -3.63 -22.49
N LEU A 125 5.91 -3.99 -22.22
CA LEU A 125 4.92 -4.23 -23.27
C LEU A 125 4.44 -2.95 -23.95
N ARG A 126 4.40 -1.82 -23.23
CA ARG A 126 3.92 -0.55 -23.79
C ARG A 126 4.78 0.01 -24.93
N ALA A 127 6.05 -0.37 -24.98
CA ALA A 127 6.94 -0.02 -26.08
C ALA A 127 6.66 -0.87 -27.33
N GLU A 128 6.32 -2.14 -27.14
CA GLU A 128 6.12 -3.13 -28.21
C GLU A 128 4.66 -3.21 -28.66
N LEU A 129 3.71 -2.90 -27.79
CA LEU A 129 2.28 -3.04 -28.01
C LEU A 129 1.55 -1.70 -27.80
N PRO A 130 1.54 -0.81 -28.81
CA PRO A 130 0.92 0.52 -28.70
C PRO A 130 -0.56 0.52 -28.33
N PHE A 131 -1.31 -0.54 -28.64
CA PHE A 131 -2.73 -0.66 -28.30
C PHE A 131 -2.98 -0.67 -26.78
N LEU A 132 -2.03 -1.13 -25.96
CA LEU A 132 -2.17 -1.09 -24.51
C LEU A 132 -2.33 0.35 -23.97
N ARG A 133 -1.71 1.33 -24.64
CA ARG A 133 -1.94 2.74 -24.33
C ARG A 133 -3.37 3.18 -24.67
N GLN A 134 -3.87 2.73 -25.80
CA GLN A 134 -5.20 3.10 -26.29
C GLN A 134 -6.30 2.51 -25.39
N GLU A 135 -6.06 1.32 -24.84
CA GLU A 135 -6.95 0.65 -23.89
C GLU A 135 -6.80 1.16 -22.44
N GLY A 136 -5.95 2.17 -22.19
CA GLY A 136 -5.82 2.79 -20.88
C GLY A 136 -4.94 2.03 -19.88
N TYR A 137 -4.18 1.02 -20.31
CA TYR A 137 -3.23 0.36 -19.43
C TYR A 137 -2.10 1.29 -19.05
N ARG A 138 -1.77 1.34 -17.76
CA ARG A 138 -0.67 2.12 -17.20
C ARG A 138 0.66 1.42 -17.41
N GLU A 139 1.74 2.17 -17.27
CA GLU A 139 3.09 1.62 -17.25
C GLU A 139 3.42 1.12 -15.84
N VAL A 140 3.27 -0.18 -15.62
CA VAL A 140 3.50 -0.83 -14.35
C VAL A 140 4.81 -1.61 -14.39
N SER A 141 5.66 -1.35 -13.41
CA SER A 141 6.88 -2.10 -13.10
C SER A 141 6.76 -2.71 -11.71
N ALA A 142 7.41 -3.84 -11.49
CA ALA A 142 7.50 -4.44 -10.17
C ALA A 142 8.96 -4.83 -9.88
N MET A 143 9.36 -4.72 -8.61
CA MET A 143 10.63 -5.23 -8.14
C MET A 143 10.52 -5.85 -6.74
N VAL A 144 11.33 -6.86 -6.51
CA VAL A 144 11.53 -7.48 -5.19
C VAL A 144 13.01 -7.34 -4.85
N PRO A 145 13.39 -6.35 -4.02
CA PRO A 145 14.81 -6.09 -3.74
C PRO A 145 15.47 -7.19 -2.89
N GLY A 146 14.68 -8.03 -2.24
CA GLY A 146 15.18 -9.00 -1.28
C GLY A 146 15.57 -8.37 0.05
N VAL A 147 16.31 -9.12 0.87
CA VAL A 147 16.76 -8.68 2.18
C VAL A 147 18.28 -8.51 2.21
N MET A 148 18.75 -7.55 2.99
CA MET A 148 20.18 -7.20 3.07
C MET A 148 21.06 -8.39 3.45
N GLY A 149 20.58 -9.31 4.29
CA GLY A 149 21.32 -10.51 4.66
C GLY A 149 21.59 -11.48 3.50
N VAL A 150 20.85 -11.38 2.39
CA VAL A 150 21.04 -12.19 1.18
C VAL A 150 21.78 -11.40 0.10
N THR A 151 21.47 -10.14 -0.07
CA THR A 151 21.97 -9.31 -1.18
C THR A 151 23.25 -8.55 -0.83
N GLY A 152 23.52 -8.30 0.45
CA GLY A 152 24.59 -7.43 0.92
C GLY A 152 24.35 -5.93 0.65
N MET A 153 23.19 -5.58 0.06
CA MET A 153 22.82 -4.21 -0.31
C MET A 153 21.65 -3.71 0.51
N GLN A 154 21.64 -2.42 0.78
CA GLN A 154 20.47 -1.81 1.43
C GLN A 154 19.31 -1.70 0.44
N THR A 155 18.12 -2.12 0.84
CA THR A 155 16.89 -2.01 0.05
C THR A 155 16.67 -0.60 -0.49
N ARG A 156 16.96 0.42 0.33
CA ARG A 156 16.85 1.83 -0.06
C ARG A 156 17.72 2.18 -1.27
N GLU A 157 18.94 1.68 -1.33
CA GLU A 157 19.87 1.95 -2.44
C GLU A 157 19.37 1.33 -3.74
N MET A 158 18.90 0.09 -3.68
CA MET A 158 18.34 -0.59 -4.85
C MET A 158 17.08 0.10 -5.36
N VAL A 159 16.13 0.42 -4.47
CA VAL A 159 14.90 1.11 -4.84
C VAL A 159 15.20 2.47 -5.44
N ARG A 160 16.12 3.24 -4.83
CA ARG A 160 16.53 4.54 -5.35
C ARG A 160 17.11 4.45 -6.76
N GLY A 161 18.01 3.51 -7.01
CA GLY A 161 18.58 3.29 -8.34
C GLY A 161 17.52 2.97 -9.40
N VAL A 162 16.54 2.12 -9.05
CA VAL A 162 15.43 1.81 -9.96
C VAL A 162 14.52 3.03 -10.18
N VAL A 163 14.20 3.80 -9.14
CA VAL A 163 13.39 5.03 -9.25
C VAL A 163 14.07 6.06 -10.15
N GLU A 164 15.39 6.26 -10.02
CA GLU A 164 16.16 7.19 -10.85
C GLU A 164 16.13 6.78 -12.34
N GLN A 165 16.13 5.49 -12.64
CA GLN A 165 16.06 4.95 -14.00
C GLN A 165 14.66 4.92 -14.59
N THR A 166 13.68 4.52 -13.81
CA THR A 166 12.30 4.31 -14.30
C THR A 166 11.44 5.56 -14.21
N ARG A 167 11.80 6.50 -13.34
CA ARG A 167 11.10 7.77 -13.10
C ARG A 167 9.59 7.56 -12.92
N PRO A 168 9.16 6.74 -11.97
CA PRO A 168 7.75 6.50 -11.75
C PRO A 168 7.07 7.74 -11.16
N ASP A 169 5.79 7.90 -11.45
CA ASP A 169 4.93 8.93 -10.84
C ASP A 169 4.45 8.50 -9.44
N LEU A 170 4.47 7.18 -9.20
CA LEU A 170 4.09 6.55 -7.94
C LEU A 170 4.98 5.34 -7.64
N VAL A 171 5.40 5.24 -6.37
CA VAL A 171 6.10 4.08 -5.82
C VAL A 171 5.29 3.53 -4.65
#